data_a80bfe0627baf1780d33b38379d466ee
#
_entry.id   a80bfe0627baf1780d33b38379d466ee
#
_cell.length_a   1.000
_cell.length_b   1.000
_cell.length_c   1.000
_cell.angle_alpha   90.00
_cell.angle_beta   90.00
_cell.angle_gamma   90.00
#
_symmetry.space_group_name_H-M   'P 1'
#
loop_
_entity.id
_entity.type
_entity.pdbx_description
1 polymer ?
#
loop_
_entity_poly.entity_id
_entity_poly.type
_entity_poly.pdbx_seq_one_letter_code
_entity_poly.pdbx_strand_id
1 'polypeptide(L)'
;MKITLAATLRHYDKKNFIKDLLAGIIIMAVSIPISMGYAQIAGLPAVYGLYGSVFPILIFALLSTSPQFIFGVDAAPAALIGSALLSLHIESGSEEAMAVVPVLTFFVALWLLAFYIMKAGKLVNFISAPVMGGFITGICTTIILMQVPKLMGGTAGVGELLELAEHIAETVKTINLPSLVIGLTALFILLVSKKLIPKFPMAVALMAAGALMTRFLPVREWGVQTLAAVEPGMPEWSIPDFSVIAPKDAIITSLSVAVVIMAETLLAENSFAQKNGYKLDDNQELFAFSIGNFVAAFTGCCPINGSVSRSAMGEQYQAKTQLTGIMAGVSMIILLLCGTGFIGYLPIPVLTAIVISALLGATEFELAVRLWKGSRTGSFIFIGAFFGVLMLGTINGVLIGIILSFTEMIIRTSKPARCFLGIQPGHQHFRDLREGSQIHAVEGVLIYRFSSNLFFANAGVLQQDIEQELERRGNIKAVILDASGIGSMDITAADRIEILYKSLKEQGIRFYITEHIADLNEQMRKLGIGHLIKEGAVRRTILAALHDAGIEQPCPLDIPEEDLEKLKRREYFSLPAEEENTLEEFAWAFGDDAVKEIEKRVLSIVKQIH
;
A
#
# COMPACT_ATOMS: atom_id res chain seq x y z
N MET A 1 -6.56 -17.90 -17.47
CA MET A 1 -6.68 -16.48 -17.08
C MET A 1 -7.32 -15.74 -18.23
N LYS A 2 -8.42 -14.98 -18.00
CA LYS A 2 -9.05 -14.17 -19.07
C LYS A 2 -8.52 -12.75 -18.96
N ILE A 3 -7.72 -12.33 -19.92
CA ILE A 3 -7.29 -10.93 -20.04
C ILE A 3 -8.51 -10.11 -20.50
N THR A 4 -8.80 -9.05 -19.77
CA THR A 4 -9.91 -8.15 -20.08
C THR A 4 -9.37 -6.95 -20.85
N LEU A 5 -9.52 -6.94 -22.16
CA LEU A 5 -9.13 -5.80 -22.99
C LEU A 5 -10.08 -4.62 -22.77
N ALA A 6 -9.50 -3.42 -22.72
CA ALA A 6 -10.20 -2.15 -22.54
C ALA A 6 -11.20 -2.18 -21.36
N ALA A 7 -10.77 -2.79 -20.23
CA ALA A 7 -11.63 -3.01 -19.07
C ALA A 7 -12.36 -1.73 -18.62
N THR A 8 -11.66 -0.61 -18.60
CA THR A 8 -12.17 0.69 -18.14
C THR A 8 -13.06 1.40 -19.15
N LEU A 9 -13.06 0.94 -20.41
CA LEU A 9 -13.85 1.54 -21.49
C LEU A 9 -15.14 0.77 -21.83
N ARG A 10 -15.34 -0.45 -21.30
CA ARG A 10 -16.50 -1.30 -21.63
C ARG A 10 -17.86 -0.67 -21.28
N HIS A 11 -17.90 0.14 -20.24
CA HIS A 11 -19.11 0.85 -19.78
C HIS A 11 -18.87 2.36 -19.73
N TYR A 12 -18.25 2.91 -20.81
CA TYR A 12 -17.86 4.29 -20.87
C TYR A 12 -19.06 5.24 -20.85
N ASP A 13 -19.11 6.17 -19.88
CA ASP A 13 -20.09 7.25 -19.86
C ASP A 13 -19.58 8.45 -20.69
N LYS A 14 -20.29 8.75 -21.78
CA LYS A 14 -19.96 9.86 -22.69
C LYS A 14 -19.84 11.23 -21.99
N LYS A 15 -20.46 11.41 -20.82
CA LYS A 15 -20.34 12.63 -20.00
C LYS A 15 -18.90 12.86 -19.49
N ASN A 16 -18.08 11.82 -19.43
CA ASN A 16 -16.68 11.91 -19.00
C ASN A 16 -15.73 12.29 -20.14
N PHE A 17 -16.18 12.29 -21.41
CA PHE A 17 -15.32 12.50 -22.58
C PHE A 17 -14.50 13.79 -22.50
N ILE A 18 -15.13 14.92 -22.17
CA ILE A 18 -14.42 16.21 -22.08
C ILE A 18 -13.40 16.19 -20.96
N LYS A 19 -13.70 15.53 -19.82
CA LYS A 19 -12.77 15.41 -18.70
C LYS A 19 -11.55 14.57 -19.06
N ASP A 20 -11.78 13.39 -19.63
CA ASP A 20 -10.72 12.49 -20.04
C ASP A 20 -9.86 13.09 -21.17
N LEU A 21 -10.48 13.79 -22.13
CA LEU A 21 -9.78 14.50 -23.20
C LEU A 21 -8.89 15.62 -22.65
N LEU A 22 -9.43 16.49 -21.79
CA LEU A 22 -8.64 17.58 -21.18
C LEU A 22 -7.53 17.05 -20.30
N ALA A 23 -7.81 16.06 -19.47
CA ALA A 23 -6.80 15.41 -18.65
C ALA A 23 -5.71 14.76 -19.52
N GLY A 24 -6.07 14.10 -20.62
CA GLY A 24 -5.13 13.50 -21.55
C GLY A 24 -4.20 14.52 -22.22
N ILE A 25 -4.73 15.66 -22.67
CA ILE A 25 -3.92 16.74 -23.24
C ILE A 25 -2.97 17.33 -22.19
N ILE A 26 -3.43 17.52 -20.95
CA ILE A 26 -2.61 18.04 -19.87
C ILE A 26 -1.49 17.03 -19.52
N ILE A 27 -1.81 15.74 -19.43
CA ILE A 27 -0.83 14.67 -19.18
C ILE A 27 0.20 14.62 -20.30
N MET A 28 -0.22 14.71 -21.57
CA MET A 28 0.71 14.78 -22.70
C MET A 28 1.65 15.97 -22.55
N ALA A 29 1.12 17.16 -22.30
CA ALA A 29 1.93 18.38 -22.17
C ALA A 29 2.97 18.28 -21.04
N VAL A 30 2.58 17.72 -19.88
CA VAL A 30 3.48 17.53 -18.72
C VAL A 30 4.45 16.38 -18.96
N SER A 31 4.08 15.37 -19.74
CA SER A 31 4.95 14.25 -20.10
C SER A 31 6.15 14.71 -20.95
N ILE A 32 6.06 15.81 -21.69
CA ILE A 32 7.17 16.31 -22.50
C ILE A 32 8.44 16.49 -21.66
N PRO A 33 8.48 17.41 -20.67
CA PRO A 33 9.69 17.65 -19.90
C PRO A 33 10.09 16.46 -19.03
N ILE A 34 9.12 15.75 -18.47
CA ILE A 34 9.36 14.62 -17.57
C ILE A 34 10.05 13.48 -18.34
N SER A 35 9.44 13.06 -19.44
CA SER A 35 9.95 11.92 -20.21
C SER A 35 11.27 12.25 -20.89
N MET A 36 11.43 13.49 -21.42
CA MET A 36 12.71 13.94 -21.98
C MET A 36 13.85 13.94 -20.95
N GLY A 37 13.57 14.45 -19.73
CA GLY A 37 14.55 14.50 -18.65
C GLY A 37 14.97 13.10 -18.17
N TYR A 38 14.02 12.16 -18.02
CA TYR A 38 14.33 10.81 -17.58
C TYR A 38 14.98 9.96 -18.66
N ALA A 39 14.67 10.16 -19.95
CA ALA A 39 15.42 9.51 -21.03
C ALA A 39 16.90 9.88 -20.99
N GLN A 40 17.24 11.16 -20.71
CA GLN A 40 18.62 11.60 -20.55
C GLN A 40 19.31 10.94 -19.35
N ILE A 41 18.61 10.77 -18.22
CA ILE A 41 19.12 10.04 -17.06
C ILE A 41 19.38 8.56 -17.41
N ALA A 42 18.52 7.97 -18.23
CA ALA A 42 18.69 6.60 -18.72
C ALA A 42 19.77 6.46 -19.81
N GLY A 43 20.51 7.53 -20.12
CA GLY A 43 21.59 7.52 -21.11
C GLY A 43 21.11 7.61 -22.57
N LEU A 44 19.87 8.02 -22.81
CA LEU A 44 19.31 8.19 -24.16
C LEU A 44 19.16 9.68 -24.53
N PRO A 45 19.20 10.03 -25.83
CA PRO A 45 18.76 11.34 -26.29
C PRO A 45 17.33 11.66 -25.84
N ALA A 46 17.05 12.93 -25.52
CA ALA A 46 15.79 13.36 -24.92
C ALA A 46 14.54 12.96 -25.71
N VAL A 47 14.62 12.88 -27.04
CA VAL A 47 13.48 12.50 -27.92
C VAL A 47 12.94 11.10 -27.61
N TYR A 48 13.81 10.16 -27.21
CA TYR A 48 13.39 8.79 -26.87
C TYR A 48 12.40 8.76 -25.68
N GLY A 49 12.47 9.74 -24.79
CA GLY A 49 11.48 9.90 -23.73
C GLY A 49 10.07 10.21 -24.26
N LEU A 50 9.99 11.00 -25.33
CA LEU A 50 8.70 11.24 -25.99
C LEU A 50 8.20 9.98 -26.69
N TYR A 51 9.08 9.20 -27.31
CA TYR A 51 8.73 7.91 -27.93
C TYR A 51 8.14 6.91 -26.92
N GLY A 52 8.70 6.83 -25.71
CA GLY A 52 8.14 6.06 -24.60
C GLY A 52 6.76 6.53 -24.11
N SER A 53 6.37 7.74 -24.48
CA SER A 53 5.05 8.32 -24.15
C SER A 53 4.02 8.21 -25.29
N VAL A 54 4.31 7.42 -26.34
CA VAL A 54 3.41 7.22 -27.51
C VAL A 54 2.77 5.83 -27.44
N PHE A 55 3.42 4.83 -28.01
CA PHE A 55 2.83 3.50 -28.14
C PHE A 55 2.70 2.75 -26.80
N PRO A 56 3.69 2.83 -25.88
CA PRO A 56 3.55 2.14 -24.60
C PRO A 56 2.36 2.58 -23.78
N ILE A 57 2.07 3.90 -23.72
CA ILE A 57 0.90 4.40 -22.98
C ILE A 57 -0.42 3.94 -23.63
N LEU A 58 -0.48 3.87 -24.97
CA LEU A 58 -1.66 3.38 -25.70
C LEU A 58 -1.93 1.91 -25.41
N ILE A 59 -0.89 1.08 -25.42
CA ILE A 59 -0.99 -0.35 -25.11
C ILE A 59 -1.38 -0.57 -23.66
N PHE A 60 -0.74 0.15 -22.73
CA PHE A 60 -1.11 0.11 -21.32
C PHE A 60 -2.58 0.47 -21.11
N ALA A 61 -3.05 1.56 -21.70
CA ALA A 61 -4.45 2.00 -21.60
C ALA A 61 -5.47 0.94 -22.09
N LEU A 62 -5.08 0.09 -23.03
CA LEU A 62 -5.93 -1.01 -23.53
C LEU A 62 -5.89 -2.26 -22.65
N LEU A 63 -4.79 -2.49 -21.93
CA LEU A 63 -4.56 -3.72 -21.16
C LEU A 63 -4.80 -3.55 -19.66
N SER A 64 -4.63 -2.34 -19.13
CA SER A 64 -4.78 -2.04 -17.70
C SER A 64 -6.23 -2.13 -17.22
N THR A 65 -6.38 -2.53 -15.97
CA THR A 65 -7.65 -2.50 -15.21
C THR A 65 -7.77 -1.23 -14.37
N SER A 66 -6.67 -0.45 -14.22
CA SER A 66 -6.68 0.84 -13.55
C SER A 66 -7.31 1.91 -14.43
N PRO A 67 -8.37 2.62 -13.98
CA PRO A 67 -9.01 3.66 -14.78
C PRO A 67 -8.21 4.97 -14.89
N GLN A 68 -7.26 5.22 -13.97
CA GLN A 68 -6.66 6.55 -13.83
C GLN A 68 -5.13 6.54 -13.86
N PHE A 69 -4.52 5.37 -13.75
CA PHE A 69 -3.08 5.30 -13.65
C PHE A 69 -2.40 5.49 -15.00
N ILE A 70 -1.31 6.24 -15.04
CA ILE A 70 -0.59 6.59 -16.27
C ILE A 70 0.77 5.90 -16.28
N PHE A 71 1.06 5.24 -17.39
CA PHE A 71 2.28 4.48 -17.62
C PHE A 71 3.20 5.21 -18.61
N GLY A 72 4.52 5.18 -18.38
CA GLY A 72 5.48 5.82 -19.28
C GLY A 72 6.86 5.98 -18.65
N VAL A 73 7.74 6.76 -19.27
CA VAL A 73 9.12 6.99 -18.79
C VAL A 73 9.09 7.71 -17.43
N ASP A 74 9.76 7.14 -16.42
CA ASP A 74 9.77 7.72 -15.07
C ASP A 74 11.15 7.52 -14.38
N ALA A 75 11.31 8.14 -13.21
CA ALA A 75 12.58 8.35 -12.53
C ALA A 75 13.33 7.07 -12.17
N ALA A 76 12.67 6.13 -11.47
CA ALA A 76 13.36 4.98 -10.88
C ALA A 76 13.96 4.01 -11.92
N PRO A 77 13.21 3.56 -12.95
CA PRO A 77 13.82 2.73 -14.02
C PRO A 77 14.91 3.49 -14.78
N ALA A 78 14.69 4.78 -15.04
CA ALA A 78 15.67 5.60 -15.75
C ALA A 78 17.00 5.70 -14.99
N ALA A 79 16.93 5.96 -13.67
CA ALA A 79 18.13 6.03 -12.82
C ALA A 79 18.87 4.69 -12.73
N LEU A 80 18.13 3.58 -12.64
CA LEU A 80 18.72 2.23 -12.61
C LEU A 80 19.43 1.89 -13.94
N ILE A 81 18.83 2.25 -15.06
CA ILE A 81 19.49 2.06 -16.37
C ILE A 81 20.72 2.95 -16.50
N GLY A 82 20.65 4.22 -16.10
CA GLY A 82 21.81 5.11 -16.09
C GLY A 82 22.96 4.58 -15.22
N SER A 83 22.64 4.08 -14.01
CA SER A 83 23.61 3.42 -13.14
C SER A 83 24.18 2.13 -13.76
N ALA A 84 23.35 1.37 -14.45
CA ALA A 84 23.80 0.16 -15.17
C ALA A 84 24.78 0.50 -16.28
N LEU A 85 24.51 1.52 -17.09
CA LEU A 85 25.45 1.98 -18.13
C LEU A 85 26.79 2.39 -17.55
N LEU A 86 26.79 3.12 -16.42
CA LEU A 86 28.01 3.50 -15.71
C LEU A 86 28.79 2.28 -15.23
N SER A 87 28.13 1.25 -14.69
CA SER A 87 28.77 0.01 -14.26
C SER A 87 29.32 -0.82 -15.40
N LEU A 88 28.75 -0.68 -16.59
CA LEU A 88 29.22 -1.30 -17.84
C LEU A 88 30.27 -0.44 -18.56
N HIS A 89 30.66 0.71 -18.01
CA HIS A 89 31.58 1.68 -18.62
C HIS A 89 31.11 2.24 -19.97
N ILE A 90 29.78 2.34 -20.17
CA ILE A 90 29.15 2.89 -21.36
C ILE A 90 28.84 4.37 -21.13
N GLU A 91 29.29 5.23 -22.04
CA GLU A 91 29.04 6.68 -21.95
C GLU A 91 27.57 7.01 -22.26
N SER A 92 26.95 7.84 -21.42
CA SER A 92 25.58 8.29 -21.60
C SER A 92 25.44 9.10 -22.90
N GLY A 93 24.41 8.80 -23.69
CA GLY A 93 24.15 9.45 -24.98
C GLY A 93 24.99 8.93 -26.16
N SER A 94 25.83 7.92 -25.94
CA SER A 94 26.63 7.26 -27.01
C SER A 94 25.74 6.36 -27.89
N GLU A 95 26.23 6.02 -29.08
CA GLU A 95 25.57 5.02 -29.93
C GLU A 95 25.47 3.65 -29.25
N GLU A 96 26.46 3.30 -28.43
CA GLU A 96 26.49 2.09 -27.64
C GLU A 96 25.35 2.09 -26.58
N ALA A 97 25.15 3.21 -25.88
CA ALA A 97 24.02 3.36 -24.93
C ALA A 97 22.66 3.22 -25.64
N MET A 98 22.53 3.83 -26.84
CA MET A 98 21.31 3.71 -27.65
C MET A 98 21.04 2.29 -28.12
N ALA A 99 22.07 1.45 -28.28
CA ALA A 99 21.92 0.03 -28.63
C ALA A 99 21.63 -0.85 -27.40
N VAL A 100 22.29 -0.61 -26.26
CA VAL A 100 22.20 -1.44 -25.05
C VAL A 100 20.89 -1.23 -24.29
N VAL A 101 20.44 0.02 -24.16
CA VAL A 101 19.23 0.33 -23.35
C VAL A 101 17.97 -0.40 -23.86
N PRO A 102 17.67 -0.47 -25.17
CA PRO A 102 16.55 -1.26 -25.67
C PRO A 102 16.63 -2.75 -25.37
N VAL A 103 17.86 -3.32 -25.36
CA VAL A 103 18.08 -4.72 -24.97
C VAL A 103 17.75 -4.94 -23.51
N LEU A 104 18.24 -4.07 -22.62
CA LEU A 104 17.88 -4.14 -21.20
C LEU A 104 16.38 -4.00 -21.00
N THR A 105 15.73 -3.09 -21.72
CA THR A 105 14.28 -2.90 -21.70
C THR A 105 13.51 -4.15 -22.13
N PHE A 106 14.00 -4.85 -23.16
CA PHE A 106 13.42 -6.11 -23.61
C PHE A 106 13.52 -7.21 -22.52
N PHE A 107 14.66 -7.35 -21.86
CA PHE A 107 14.81 -8.30 -20.75
C PHE A 107 13.96 -7.91 -19.52
N VAL A 108 13.78 -6.61 -19.24
CA VAL A 108 12.81 -6.13 -18.22
C VAL A 108 11.40 -6.62 -18.57
N ALA A 109 10.98 -6.49 -19.82
CA ALA A 109 9.68 -6.97 -20.27
C ALA A 109 9.52 -8.48 -20.11
N LEU A 110 10.56 -9.27 -20.38
CA LEU A 110 10.57 -10.71 -20.15
C LEU A 110 10.43 -11.07 -18.66
N TRP A 111 11.11 -10.37 -17.77
CA TRP A 111 10.98 -10.58 -16.33
C TRP A 111 9.57 -10.24 -15.83
N LEU A 112 8.99 -9.12 -16.28
CA LEU A 112 7.60 -8.76 -15.94
C LEU A 112 6.60 -9.80 -16.46
N LEU A 113 6.87 -10.41 -17.64
CA LEU A 113 6.06 -11.52 -18.15
C LEU A 113 6.21 -12.77 -17.28
N ALA A 114 7.42 -13.07 -16.83
CA ALA A 114 7.66 -14.17 -15.89
C ALA A 114 6.91 -13.94 -14.56
N PHE A 115 6.96 -12.73 -14.02
CA PHE A 115 6.20 -12.36 -12.80
C PHE A 115 4.68 -12.49 -13.00
N TYR A 116 4.16 -12.14 -14.18
CA TYR A 116 2.76 -12.39 -14.55
C TYR A 116 2.42 -13.88 -14.53
N ILE A 117 3.27 -14.73 -15.16
CA ILE A 117 3.05 -16.18 -15.20
C ILE A 117 3.11 -16.79 -13.79
N MET A 118 4.03 -16.33 -12.94
CA MET A 118 4.18 -16.74 -11.55
C MET A 118 3.08 -16.17 -10.64
N LYS A 119 2.22 -15.30 -11.15
CA LYS A 119 1.18 -14.59 -10.38
C LYS A 119 1.75 -13.75 -9.21
N ALA A 120 2.91 -13.16 -9.43
CA ALA A 120 3.63 -12.38 -8.43
C ALA A 120 2.89 -11.09 -8.01
N GLY A 121 1.92 -10.61 -8.77
CA GLY A 121 1.06 -9.48 -8.38
C GLY A 121 0.42 -9.63 -7.01
N LYS A 122 0.13 -10.87 -6.58
CA LYS A 122 -0.40 -11.13 -5.24
C LYS A 122 0.55 -10.76 -4.08
N LEU A 123 1.84 -10.60 -4.35
CA LEU A 123 2.82 -10.21 -3.32
C LEU A 123 2.55 -8.81 -2.78
N VAL A 124 1.93 -7.93 -3.57
CA VAL A 124 1.55 -6.57 -3.14
C VAL A 124 0.55 -6.58 -1.99
N ASN A 125 -0.31 -7.61 -1.90
CA ASN A 125 -1.26 -7.74 -0.80
C ASN A 125 -0.61 -7.95 0.58
N PHE A 126 0.67 -8.29 0.63
CA PHE A 126 1.45 -8.40 1.87
C PHE A 126 2.08 -7.08 2.30
N ILE A 127 1.93 -6.01 1.51
CA ILE A 127 2.49 -4.71 1.82
C ILE A 127 1.44 -3.86 2.53
N SER A 128 1.75 -3.43 3.75
CA SER A 128 0.82 -2.66 4.56
C SER A 128 0.70 -1.19 4.10
N ALA A 129 -0.45 -0.55 4.37
CA ALA A 129 -0.67 0.86 4.02
C ALA A 129 0.40 1.83 4.57
N PRO A 130 0.95 1.66 5.80
CA PRO A 130 2.08 2.47 6.28
C PRO A 130 3.33 2.35 5.40
N VAL A 131 3.65 1.14 4.91
CA VAL A 131 4.79 0.93 4.00
C VAL A 131 4.55 1.64 2.67
N MET A 132 3.36 1.46 2.09
CA MET A 132 2.99 2.11 0.83
C MET A 132 3.10 3.64 0.92
N GLY A 133 2.48 4.22 1.95
CA GLY A 133 2.50 5.68 2.14
C GLY A 133 3.91 6.22 2.39
N GLY A 134 4.71 5.54 3.21
CA GLY A 134 6.12 5.89 3.45
C GLY A 134 6.95 5.83 2.18
N PHE A 135 6.79 4.76 1.41
CA PHE A 135 7.47 4.53 0.15
C PHE A 135 7.14 5.60 -0.91
N ILE A 136 5.84 5.86 -1.16
CA ILE A 136 5.41 6.88 -2.13
C ILE A 136 5.89 8.26 -1.71
N THR A 137 5.77 8.61 -0.42
CA THR A 137 6.24 9.90 0.09
C THR A 137 7.76 10.02 -0.04
N GLY A 138 8.50 8.93 0.20
CA GLY A 138 9.95 8.84 0.01
C GLY A 138 10.34 9.11 -1.44
N ILE A 139 9.75 8.39 -2.39
CA ILE A 139 10.01 8.60 -3.83
C ILE A 139 9.66 10.02 -4.26
N CYS A 140 8.49 10.52 -3.91
CA CYS A 140 8.10 11.88 -4.26
C CYS A 140 9.12 12.90 -3.73
N THR A 141 9.58 12.71 -2.49
CA THR A 141 10.59 13.60 -1.87
C THR A 141 11.93 13.48 -2.58
N THR A 142 12.40 12.28 -2.89
CA THR A 142 13.64 12.06 -3.66
C THR A 142 13.57 12.76 -5.02
N ILE A 143 12.49 12.59 -5.77
CA ILE A 143 12.33 13.23 -7.08
C ILE A 143 12.27 14.75 -6.94
N ILE A 144 11.61 15.29 -5.90
CA ILE A 144 11.59 16.73 -5.63
C ILE A 144 13.02 17.23 -5.40
N LEU A 145 13.81 16.55 -4.56
CA LEU A 145 15.20 16.93 -4.31
C LEU A 145 16.05 16.88 -5.58
N MET A 146 15.87 15.86 -6.44
CA MET A 146 16.52 15.79 -7.76
C MET A 146 16.16 16.97 -8.67
N GLN A 147 14.98 17.55 -8.53
CA GLN A 147 14.54 18.68 -9.36
C GLN A 147 14.96 20.05 -8.82
N VAL A 148 15.25 20.18 -7.51
CA VAL A 148 15.61 21.48 -6.90
C VAL A 148 16.77 22.17 -7.61
N PRO A 149 17.90 21.51 -8.01
CA PRO A 149 18.97 22.17 -8.74
C PRO A 149 18.53 22.79 -10.07
N LYS A 150 17.56 22.19 -10.77
CA LYS A 150 17.01 22.74 -12.02
C LYS A 150 16.26 24.05 -11.83
N LEU A 151 15.63 24.27 -10.67
CA LEU A 151 15.03 25.58 -10.35
C LEU A 151 16.10 26.67 -10.28
N MET A 152 17.32 26.31 -9.86
CA MET A 152 18.46 27.23 -9.72
C MET A 152 19.28 27.38 -11.01
N GLY A 153 18.86 26.70 -12.10
CA GLY A 153 19.57 26.73 -13.39
C GLY A 153 20.67 25.67 -13.53
N GLY A 154 20.77 24.74 -12.57
CA GLY A 154 21.67 23.59 -12.62
C GLY A 154 21.08 22.38 -13.35
N THR A 155 21.79 21.26 -13.29
CA THR A 155 21.35 19.95 -13.79
C THR A 155 20.54 19.20 -12.74
N ALA A 156 19.80 18.15 -13.15
CA ALA A 156 19.12 17.27 -12.19
C ALA A 156 20.13 16.62 -11.24
N GLY A 157 19.79 16.52 -9.97
CA GLY A 157 20.54 15.67 -9.04
C GLY A 157 20.35 14.19 -9.39
N VAL A 158 21.34 13.38 -9.02
CA VAL A 158 21.31 11.92 -9.17
C VAL A 158 21.80 11.33 -7.85
N GLY A 159 21.32 10.14 -7.50
CA GLY A 159 21.73 9.42 -6.30
C GLY A 159 20.77 9.56 -5.13
N GLU A 160 21.28 9.36 -3.92
CA GLU A 160 20.54 9.29 -2.67
C GLU A 160 20.59 10.62 -1.90
N LEU A 161 19.95 10.70 -0.74
CA LEU A 161 19.78 11.94 0.02
C LEU A 161 21.08 12.73 0.21
N LEU A 162 22.18 12.06 0.57
CA LEU A 162 23.45 12.75 0.84
C LEU A 162 24.06 13.34 -0.44
N GLU A 163 24.07 12.55 -1.52
CA GLU A 163 24.56 12.97 -2.83
C GLU A 163 23.70 14.10 -3.40
N LEU A 164 22.37 14.00 -3.25
CA LEU A 164 21.42 15.04 -3.64
C LEU A 164 21.63 16.32 -2.83
N ALA A 165 21.87 16.22 -1.52
CA ALA A 165 22.13 17.38 -0.66
C ALA A 165 23.45 18.07 -1.04
N GLU A 166 24.50 17.29 -1.32
CA GLU A 166 25.79 17.81 -1.80
C GLU A 166 25.64 18.51 -3.16
N HIS A 167 24.96 17.88 -4.12
CA HIS A 167 24.69 18.44 -5.43
C HIS A 167 23.86 19.74 -5.35
N ILE A 168 22.88 19.81 -4.47
CA ILE A 168 22.11 21.04 -4.19
C ILE A 168 23.05 22.12 -3.61
N ALA A 169 23.88 21.76 -2.63
CA ALA A 169 24.83 22.72 -2.00
C ALA A 169 25.86 23.26 -3.00
N GLU A 170 26.32 22.45 -3.94
CA GLU A 170 27.18 22.88 -5.04
C GLU A 170 26.45 23.82 -6.01
N THR A 171 25.23 23.46 -6.40
CA THR A 171 24.40 24.28 -7.31
C THR A 171 24.08 25.64 -6.72
N VAL A 172 23.91 25.73 -5.39
CA VAL A 172 23.72 27.05 -4.70
C VAL A 172 24.89 28.01 -4.92
N LYS A 173 26.12 27.50 -5.11
CA LYS A 173 27.29 28.35 -5.38
C LYS A 173 27.28 28.95 -6.79
N THR A 174 26.56 28.30 -7.71
CA THR A 174 26.50 28.68 -9.14
C THR A 174 25.08 29.10 -9.57
N ILE A 175 24.31 29.62 -8.63
CA ILE A 175 22.88 29.89 -8.84
C ILE A 175 22.63 30.91 -9.96
N ASN A 176 21.74 30.55 -10.88
CA ASN A 176 21.21 31.48 -11.86
C ASN A 176 19.94 32.14 -11.28
N LEU A 177 20.08 33.41 -10.86
CA LEU A 177 18.99 34.14 -10.21
C LEU A 177 17.72 34.26 -11.08
N PRO A 178 17.80 34.58 -12.41
CA PRO A 178 16.63 34.54 -13.28
C PRO A 178 15.90 33.20 -13.32
N SER A 179 16.63 32.10 -13.39
CA SER A 179 16.05 30.74 -13.34
C SER A 179 15.30 30.50 -12.04
N LEU A 180 15.91 30.85 -10.90
CA LEU A 180 15.30 30.70 -9.58
C LEU A 180 14.02 31.52 -9.45
N VAL A 181 14.04 32.79 -9.86
CA VAL A 181 12.88 33.68 -9.79
C VAL A 181 11.74 33.15 -10.65
N ILE A 182 12.03 32.75 -11.89
CA ILE A 182 11.03 32.16 -12.80
C ILE A 182 10.44 30.87 -12.21
N GLY A 183 11.31 29.99 -11.72
CA GLY A 183 10.90 28.71 -11.17
C GLY A 183 10.06 28.86 -9.89
N LEU A 184 10.50 29.67 -8.94
CA LEU A 184 9.75 29.92 -7.70
C LEU A 184 8.43 30.66 -7.95
N THR A 185 8.40 31.62 -8.89
CA THR A 185 7.16 32.30 -9.27
C THR A 185 6.17 31.32 -9.90
N ALA A 186 6.63 30.44 -10.79
CA ALA A 186 5.81 29.40 -11.38
C ALA A 186 5.28 28.41 -10.32
N LEU A 187 6.14 27.97 -9.40
CA LEU A 187 5.76 27.09 -8.29
C LEU A 187 4.73 27.74 -7.37
N PHE A 188 4.94 29.01 -7.01
CA PHE A 188 3.99 29.77 -6.19
C PHE A 188 2.62 29.88 -6.86
N ILE A 189 2.59 30.26 -8.17
CA ILE A 189 1.35 30.34 -8.93
C ILE A 189 0.64 28.98 -8.97
N LEU A 190 1.36 27.87 -9.17
CA LEU A 190 0.79 26.53 -9.18
C LEU A 190 0.16 26.14 -7.83
N LEU A 191 0.87 26.38 -6.73
CA LEU A 191 0.38 26.05 -5.39
C LEU A 191 -0.83 26.90 -4.98
N VAL A 192 -0.82 28.18 -5.31
CA VAL A 192 -1.94 29.09 -5.05
C VAL A 192 -3.14 28.76 -5.93
N SER A 193 -2.91 28.56 -7.23
CA SER A 193 -3.99 28.22 -8.17
C SER A 193 -4.69 26.91 -7.85
N LYS A 194 -3.97 25.93 -7.32
CA LYS A 194 -4.55 24.66 -6.84
C LYS A 194 -5.62 24.88 -5.76
N LYS A 195 -5.49 25.92 -4.94
CA LYS A 195 -6.48 26.27 -3.91
C LYS A 195 -7.59 27.19 -4.46
N LEU A 196 -7.25 28.16 -5.30
CA LEU A 196 -8.20 29.17 -5.78
C LEU A 196 -8.99 28.72 -7.01
N ILE A 197 -8.34 28.06 -7.97
CA ILE A 197 -8.92 27.71 -9.27
C ILE A 197 -8.53 26.26 -9.64
N PRO A 198 -8.93 25.25 -8.87
CA PRO A 198 -8.46 23.87 -9.02
C PRO A 198 -8.80 23.23 -10.38
N LYS A 199 -9.83 23.74 -11.07
CA LYS A 199 -10.27 23.21 -12.37
C LYS A 199 -9.53 23.82 -13.58
N PHE A 200 -8.78 24.91 -13.37
CA PHE A 200 -8.06 25.55 -14.46
C PHE A 200 -6.70 24.87 -14.69
N PRO A 201 -6.34 24.50 -15.94
CA PRO A 201 -5.10 23.80 -16.25
C PRO A 201 -3.88 24.75 -16.18
N MET A 202 -3.55 25.21 -14.96
CA MET A 202 -2.51 26.21 -14.73
C MET A 202 -1.13 25.76 -15.21
N ALA A 203 -0.85 24.45 -15.15
CA ALA A 203 0.40 23.89 -15.65
C ALA A 203 0.59 24.18 -17.15
N VAL A 204 -0.46 23.94 -17.95
CA VAL A 204 -0.43 24.20 -19.40
C VAL A 204 -0.35 25.70 -19.68
N ALA A 205 -1.09 26.52 -18.93
CA ALA A 205 -1.02 27.97 -19.05
C ALA A 205 0.39 28.52 -18.77
N LEU A 206 1.06 28.01 -17.72
CA LEU A 206 2.44 28.39 -17.41
C LEU A 206 3.45 27.87 -18.43
N MET A 207 3.24 26.69 -19.00
CA MET A 207 4.05 26.20 -20.13
C MET A 207 3.93 27.14 -21.34
N ALA A 208 2.71 27.49 -21.73
CA ALA A 208 2.46 28.42 -22.83
C ALA A 208 3.08 29.81 -22.55
N ALA A 209 2.87 30.34 -21.34
CA ALA A 209 3.45 31.61 -20.92
C ALA A 209 4.99 31.56 -20.92
N GLY A 210 5.59 30.47 -20.44
CA GLY A 210 7.05 30.24 -20.47
C GLY A 210 7.60 30.16 -21.88
N ALA A 211 6.92 29.46 -22.79
CA ALA A 211 7.31 29.40 -24.20
C ALA A 211 7.23 30.78 -24.90
N LEU A 212 6.14 31.54 -24.65
CA LEU A 212 6.00 32.90 -25.15
C LEU A 212 7.08 33.83 -24.58
N MET A 213 7.34 33.74 -23.27
CA MET A 213 8.41 34.50 -22.61
C MET A 213 9.76 34.21 -23.27
N THR A 214 10.13 32.97 -23.51
CA THR A 214 11.38 32.58 -24.16
C THR A 214 11.43 33.03 -25.63
N ARG A 215 10.28 33.12 -26.31
CA ARG A 215 10.19 33.55 -27.71
C ARG A 215 10.38 35.06 -27.88
N PHE A 216 9.85 35.86 -26.93
CA PHE A 216 9.78 37.31 -27.05
C PHE A 216 10.80 38.05 -26.17
N LEU A 217 11.34 37.41 -25.12
CA LEU A 217 12.34 38.00 -24.23
C LEU A 217 13.68 37.26 -24.39
N PRO A 218 14.82 37.93 -24.14
CA PRO A 218 16.13 37.29 -24.26
C PRO A 218 16.47 36.38 -23.06
N VAL A 219 15.56 35.47 -22.72
CA VAL A 219 15.64 34.61 -21.52
C VAL A 219 16.85 33.71 -21.53
N ARG A 220 17.30 33.30 -22.73
CA ARG A 220 18.52 32.50 -22.92
C ARG A 220 19.79 33.33 -22.62
N GLU A 221 19.78 34.61 -22.92
CA GLU A 221 20.89 35.52 -22.59
C GLU A 221 21.00 35.75 -21.07
N TRP A 222 19.89 35.63 -20.34
CA TRP A 222 19.86 35.63 -18.87
C TRP A 222 20.40 34.33 -18.25
N GLY A 223 20.84 33.36 -19.09
CA GLY A 223 21.36 32.07 -18.65
C GLY A 223 20.28 31.05 -18.28
N VAL A 224 19.00 31.31 -18.58
CA VAL A 224 17.92 30.35 -18.33
C VAL A 224 17.94 29.26 -19.36
N GLN A 225 18.09 28.02 -18.90
CA GLN A 225 18.11 26.84 -19.77
C GLN A 225 16.70 26.53 -20.31
N THR A 226 16.66 26.10 -21.57
CA THR A 226 15.45 25.62 -22.24
C THR A 226 15.62 24.16 -22.65
N LEU A 227 14.53 23.45 -22.92
CA LEU A 227 14.63 22.09 -23.46
C LEU A 227 15.38 22.07 -24.80
N ALA A 228 15.95 20.91 -25.12
CA ALA A 228 16.52 20.68 -26.44
C ALA A 228 15.45 20.73 -27.52
N ALA A 229 15.81 21.23 -28.68
CA ALA A 229 14.91 21.18 -29.84
C ALA A 229 14.73 19.72 -30.27
N VAL A 230 13.50 19.37 -30.64
CA VAL A 230 13.13 18.03 -31.10
C VAL A 230 12.73 18.11 -32.56
N GLU A 231 13.36 17.32 -33.41
CA GLU A 231 12.95 17.19 -34.80
C GLU A 231 11.63 16.43 -34.90
N PRO A 232 10.73 16.83 -35.82
CA PRO A 232 9.50 16.07 -36.06
C PRO A 232 9.80 14.67 -36.56
N GLY A 233 9.09 13.68 -36.02
CA GLY A 233 9.26 12.28 -36.45
C GLY A 233 8.63 11.31 -35.46
N MET A 234 8.23 10.16 -35.97
CA MET A 234 7.75 9.04 -35.17
C MET A 234 8.90 8.12 -34.80
N PRO A 235 8.80 7.37 -33.68
CA PRO A 235 9.80 6.36 -33.36
C PRO A 235 9.86 5.28 -34.46
N GLU A 236 11.07 4.93 -34.82
CA GLU A 236 11.33 3.80 -35.73
C GLU A 236 11.19 2.49 -34.95
N TRP A 237 10.52 1.53 -35.56
CA TRP A 237 10.41 0.20 -34.98
C TRP A 237 11.61 -0.63 -35.35
N SER A 238 12.39 -1.03 -34.35
CA SER A 238 13.57 -1.85 -34.52
C SER A 238 13.59 -3.01 -33.55
N ILE A 239 14.16 -4.13 -33.96
CA ILE A 239 14.45 -5.23 -33.04
C ILE A 239 15.78 -4.90 -32.34
N PRO A 240 15.82 -4.93 -30.99
CA PRO A 240 17.04 -4.69 -30.23
C PRO A 240 18.16 -5.64 -30.68
N ASP A 241 19.36 -5.14 -30.82
CA ASP A 241 20.52 -5.96 -31.17
C ASP A 241 21.11 -6.65 -29.94
N PHE A 242 20.80 -7.92 -29.78
CA PHE A 242 21.24 -8.72 -28.62
C PHE A 242 22.73 -9.04 -28.60
N SER A 243 23.51 -8.66 -29.63
CA SER A 243 24.94 -8.88 -29.66
C SER A 243 25.75 -7.84 -28.90
N VAL A 244 25.16 -6.69 -28.58
CA VAL A 244 25.84 -5.53 -27.98
C VAL A 244 26.17 -5.69 -26.49
N ILE A 245 25.54 -6.63 -25.80
CA ILE A 245 25.76 -6.90 -24.36
C ILE A 245 25.74 -8.40 -24.09
N ALA A 246 26.58 -8.85 -23.15
CA ALA A 246 26.56 -10.25 -22.73
C ALA A 246 25.20 -10.62 -22.11
N PRO A 247 24.55 -11.73 -22.53
CA PRO A 247 23.24 -12.12 -22.07
C PRO A 247 23.13 -12.23 -20.55
N LYS A 248 24.19 -12.67 -19.86
CA LYS A 248 24.24 -12.78 -18.41
C LYS A 248 24.06 -11.42 -17.73
N ASP A 249 24.80 -10.41 -18.23
CA ASP A 249 24.77 -9.06 -17.64
C ASP A 249 23.41 -8.37 -17.91
N ALA A 250 22.87 -8.57 -19.13
CA ALA A 250 21.52 -8.09 -19.46
C ALA A 250 20.45 -8.69 -18.56
N ILE A 251 20.47 -10.02 -18.31
CA ILE A 251 19.49 -10.72 -17.47
C ILE A 251 19.57 -10.26 -16.02
N ILE A 252 20.77 -10.13 -15.44
CA ILE A 252 20.93 -9.75 -14.02
C ILE A 252 20.53 -8.30 -13.81
N THR A 253 21.00 -7.39 -14.66
CA THR A 253 20.69 -5.96 -14.55
C THR A 253 19.21 -5.69 -14.72
N SER A 254 18.58 -6.30 -15.75
CA SER A 254 17.16 -6.10 -16.03
C SER A 254 16.24 -6.68 -14.95
N LEU A 255 16.67 -7.72 -14.22
CA LEU A 255 15.89 -8.27 -13.09
C LEU A 255 15.67 -7.21 -12.01
N SER A 256 16.73 -6.49 -11.63
CA SER A 256 16.62 -5.43 -10.61
C SER A 256 15.62 -4.35 -11.03
N VAL A 257 15.70 -3.92 -12.30
CA VAL A 257 14.78 -2.93 -12.86
C VAL A 257 13.33 -3.45 -12.88
N ALA A 258 13.13 -4.71 -13.31
CA ALA A 258 11.80 -5.32 -13.36
C ALA A 258 11.16 -5.47 -11.97
N VAL A 259 11.93 -5.81 -10.94
CA VAL A 259 11.45 -5.89 -9.53
C VAL A 259 11.00 -4.51 -9.06
N VAL A 260 11.76 -3.46 -9.37
CA VAL A 260 11.39 -2.08 -8.99
C VAL A 260 10.12 -1.64 -9.72
N ILE A 261 10.03 -1.87 -11.03
CA ILE A 261 8.81 -1.53 -11.80
C ILE A 261 7.59 -2.25 -11.21
N MET A 262 7.72 -3.56 -10.96
CA MET A 262 6.63 -4.33 -10.34
C MET A 262 6.22 -3.74 -9.00
N ALA A 263 7.17 -3.55 -8.09
CA ALA A 263 6.89 -3.11 -6.73
C ALA A 263 6.35 -1.67 -6.71
N GLU A 264 7.04 -0.73 -7.33
CA GLU A 264 6.70 0.69 -7.35
C GLU A 264 5.34 0.92 -8.02
N THR A 265 5.15 0.36 -9.21
CA THR A 265 3.92 0.60 -9.98
C THR A 265 2.71 -0.03 -9.30
N LEU A 266 2.78 -1.31 -8.89
CA LEU A 266 1.65 -1.96 -8.23
C LEU A 266 1.31 -1.30 -6.88
N LEU A 267 2.32 -0.87 -6.11
CA LEU A 267 2.09 -0.14 -4.87
C LEU A 267 1.37 1.19 -5.10
N ALA A 268 1.85 1.96 -6.07
CA ALA A 268 1.24 3.21 -6.44
C ALA A 268 -0.18 3.02 -6.97
N GLU A 269 -0.41 2.07 -7.88
CA GLU A 269 -1.74 1.75 -8.42
C GLU A 269 -2.71 1.32 -7.34
N ASN A 270 -2.29 0.46 -6.41
CA ASN A 270 -3.11 0.04 -5.28
C ASN A 270 -3.44 1.19 -4.33
N SER A 271 -2.51 2.14 -4.10
CA SER A 271 -2.80 3.36 -3.34
C SER A 271 -3.87 4.21 -4.02
N PHE A 272 -3.74 4.45 -5.35
CA PHE A 272 -4.77 5.15 -6.12
C PHE A 272 -6.12 4.40 -6.13
N ALA A 273 -6.08 3.07 -6.24
CA ALA A 273 -7.28 2.24 -6.20
C ALA A 273 -8.01 2.33 -4.85
N GLN A 274 -7.29 2.27 -3.74
CA GLN A 274 -7.85 2.44 -2.40
C GLN A 274 -8.44 3.84 -2.21
N LYS A 275 -7.70 4.87 -2.61
CA LYS A 275 -8.14 6.27 -2.50
C LYS A 275 -9.40 6.54 -3.32
N ASN A 276 -9.52 5.97 -4.51
CA ASN A 276 -10.61 6.22 -5.45
C ASN A 276 -11.69 5.14 -5.44
N GLY A 277 -11.56 4.09 -4.64
CA GLY A 277 -12.58 3.06 -4.41
C GLY A 277 -12.81 2.11 -5.59
N TYR A 278 -11.80 1.84 -6.43
CA TYR A 278 -11.90 0.85 -7.50
C TYR A 278 -11.02 -0.39 -7.22
N LYS A 279 -11.29 -1.48 -7.95
CA LYS A 279 -10.55 -2.73 -7.83
C LYS A 279 -9.56 -2.88 -8.96
N LEU A 280 -8.36 -3.36 -8.64
CA LEU A 280 -7.32 -3.74 -9.60
C LEU A 280 -7.22 -5.26 -9.73
N ASP A 281 -6.79 -5.71 -10.89
CA ASP A 281 -6.24 -7.05 -11.07
C ASP A 281 -4.72 -6.93 -11.20
N ASP A 282 -4.01 -6.98 -10.04
CA ASP A 282 -2.56 -6.81 -9.95
C ASP A 282 -1.81 -7.71 -10.94
N ASN A 283 -2.34 -8.88 -11.25
CA ASN A 283 -1.69 -9.78 -12.17
C ASN A 283 -1.92 -9.38 -13.63
N GLN A 284 -3.09 -8.83 -13.98
CA GLN A 284 -3.32 -8.26 -15.32
C GLN A 284 -2.47 -7.00 -15.52
N GLU A 285 -2.24 -6.21 -14.46
CA GLU A 285 -1.33 -5.05 -14.53
C GLU A 285 0.10 -5.48 -14.87
N LEU A 286 0.63 -6.56 -14.28
CA LEU A 286 1.95 -7.11 -14.64
C LEU A 286 2.03 -7.48 -16.14
N PHE A 287 0.96 -8.02 -16.70
CA PHE A 287 0.90 -8.27 -18.14
C PHE A 287 0.93 -6.97 -18.95
N ALA A 288 0.18 -5.96 -18.52
CA ALA A 288 0.17 -4.65 -19.17
C ALA A 288 1.55 -3.98 -19.11
N PHE A 289 2.26 -4.06 -17.97
CA PHE A 289 3.63 -3.56 -17.81
C PHE A 289 4.60 -4.29 -18.73
N SER A 290 4.48 -5.62 -18.84
CA SER A 290 5.33 -6.43 -19.73
C SER A 290 5.15 -6.00 -21.18
N ILE A 291 3.92 -5.96 -21.68
CA ILE A 291 3.65 -5.61 -23.10
C ILE A 291 4.04 -4.15 -23.37
N GLY A 292 3.78 -3.23 -22.43
CA GLY A 292 4.22 -1.84 -22.53
C GLY A 292 5.75 -1.71 -22.67
N ASN A 293 6.50 -2.50 -21.88
CA ASN A 293 7.97 -2.52 -21.95
C ASN A 293 8.51 -3.21 -23.21
N PHE A 294 7.84 -4.24 -23.74
CA PHE A 294 8.20 -4.77 -25.07
C PHE A 294 8.07 -3.70 -26.15
N VAL A 295 6.96 -2.96 -26.14
CA VAL A 295 6.75 -1.87 -27.09
C VAL A 295 7.81 -0.76 -26.92
N ALA A 296 8.16 -0.42 -25.67
CA ALA A 296 9.23 0.53 -25.38
C ALA A 296 10.59 0.04 -25.94
N ALA A 297 10.93 -1.23 -25.78
CA ALA A 297 12.15 -1.82 -26.33
C ALA A 297 12.20 -1.73 -27.85
N PHE A 298 11.10 -2.07 -28.54
CA PHE A 298 11.03 -2.01 -30.01
C PHE A 298 11.02 -0.58 -30.57
N THR A 299 10.69 0.42 -29.75
CA THR A 299 10.77 1.84 -30.13
C THR A 299 12.04 2.53 -29.64
N GLY A 300 13.05 1.75 -29.20
CA GLY A 300 14.34 2.26 -28.77
C GLY A 300 14.33 2.97 -27.41
N CYS A 301 13.24 2.88 -26.64
CA CYS A 301 13.10 3.59 -25.37
C CYS A 301 13.69 2.79 -24.19
N CYS A 302 13.96 3.49 -23.08
CA CYS A 302 14.31 2.88 -21.79
C CYS A 302 13.08 2.20 -21.16
N PRO A 303 13.29 1.37 -20.11
CA PRO A 303 12.19 0.77 -19.37
C PRO A 303 11.25 1.82 -18.80
N ILE A 304 9.98 1.50 -18.84
CA ILE A 304 8.89 2.39 -18.41
C ILE A 304 8.13 1.76 -17.24
N ASN A 305 7.57 2.62 -16.40
CA ASN A 305 6.75 2.20 -15.27
C ASN A 305 5.53 3.11 -15.09
N GLY A 306 4.79 2.86 -14.02
CA GLY A 306 3.70 3.72 -13.61
C GLY A 306 4.18 5.04 -13.03
N SER A 307 3.60 6.13 -13.49
CA SER A 307 3.98 7.48 -13.07
C SER A 307 3.01 8.04 -12.02
N VAL A 308 3.47 8.13 -10.78
CA VAL A 308 2.72 8.73 -9.68
C VAL A 308 2.38 10.20 -9.98
N SER A 309 3.34 10.97 -10.50
CA SER A 309 3.15 12.40 -10.78
C SER A 309 2.10 12.66 -11.85
N ARG A 310 2.15 11.91 -12.97
CA ARG A 310 1.18 12.02 -14.07
C ARG A 310 -0.21 11.53 -13.66
N SER A 311 -0.27 10.45 -12.90
CA SER A 311 -1.53 9.91 -12.35
C SER A 311 -2.18 10.87 -11.37
N ALA A 312 -1.40 11.51 -10.49
CA ALA A 312 -1.89 12.55 -9.57
C ALA A 312 -2.43 13.77 -10.33
N MET A 313 -1.79 14.16 -11.44
CA MET A 313 -2.33 15.22 -12.29
C MET A 313 -3.63 14.77 -12.98
N GLY A 314 -3.69 13.54 -13.51
CA GLY A 314 -4.93 12.98 -14.03
C GLY A 314 -6.07 13.05 -13.03
N GLU A 315 -5.82 12.67 -11.79
CA GLU A 315 -6.77 12.78 -10.67
C GLU A 315 -7.18 14.24 -10.42
N GLN A 316 -6.23 15.17 -10.36
CA GLN A 316 -6.50 16.60 -10.17
C GLN A 316 -7.44 17.16 -11.25
N TYR A 317 -7.29 16.73 -12.48
CA TYR A 317 -8.12 17.16 -13.61
C TYR A 317 -9.31 16.22 -13.89
N GLN A 318 -9.65 15.38 -12.90
CA GLN A 318 -10.81 14.52 -12.90
C GLN A 318 -10.85 13.46 -14.02
N ALA A 319 -9.70 12.92 -14.41
CA ALA A 319 -9.62 11.73 -15.25
C ALA A 319 -10.50 10.61 -14.68
N LYS A 320 -11.26 9.94 -15.52
CA LYS A 320 -12.21 8.90 -15.10
C LYS A 320 -11.92 7.53 -15.69
N THR A 321 -11.28 7.48 -16.84
CA THR A 321 -11.01 6.22 -17.55
C THR A 321 -9.66 6.27 -18.26
N GLN A 322 -9.22 5.12 -18.75
CA GLN A 322 -8.00 5.01 -19.58
C GLN A 322 -8.14 5.70 -20.96
N LEU A 323 -9.30 6.24 -21.28
CA LEU A 323 -9.41 7.17 -22.42
C LEU A 323 -8.45 8.36 -22.26
N THR A 324 -8.19 8.76 -21.01
CA THR A 324 -7.17 9.77 -20.69
C THR A 324 -5.79 9.38 -21.20
N GLY A 325 -5.34 8.15 -20.97
CA GLY A 325 -4.07 7.61 -21.47
C GLY A 325 -4.07 7.54 -23.02
N ILE A 326 -5.17 7.11 -23.61
CA ILE A 326 -5.32 7.10 -25.09
C ILE A 326 -5.23 8.53 -25.66
N MET A 327 -5.94 9.49 -25.07
CA MET A 327 -5.88 10.89 -25.51
C MET A 327 -4.48 11.48 -25.33
N ALA A 328 -3.77 11.14 -24.25
CA ALA A 328 -2.38 11.57 -24.04
C ALA A 328 -1.46 11.01 -25.14
N GLY A 329 -1.55 9.71 -25.44
CA GLY A 329 -0.75 9.08 -26.49
C GLY A 329 -1.05 9.62 -27.89
N VAL A 330 -2.33 9.75 -28.24
CA VAL A 330 -2.76 10.34 -29.53
C VAL A 330 -2.31 11.79 -29.66
N SER A 331 -2.46 12.58 -28.59
CA SER A 331 -1.99 13.97 -28.59
C SER A 331 -0.47 14.05 -28.73
N MET A 332 0.29 13.10 -28.14
CA MET A 332 1.73 13.02 -28.31
C MET A 332 2.12 12.66 -29.75
N ILE A 333 1.38 11.78 -30.43
CA ILE A 333 1.58 11.49 -31.86
C ILE A 333 1.39 12.76 -32.69
N ILE A 334 0.31 13.50 -32.48
CA ILE A 334 0.03 14.76 -33.18
C ILE A 334 1.18 15.76 -32.94
N LEU A 335 1.65 15.87 -31.70
CA LEU A 335 2.76 16.73 -31.33
C LEU A 335 4.04 16.35 -32.09
N LEU A 336 4.42 15.09 -32.11
CA LEU A 336 5.63 14.60 -32.75
C LEU A 336 5.59 14.79 -34.28
N LEU A 337 4.43 14.71 -34.91
CA LEU A 337 4.27 14.89 -36.35
C LEU A 337 4.22 16.37 -36.77
N CYS A 338 3.60 17.22 -35.96
CA CYS A 338 3.24 18.57 -36.43
C CYS A 338 3.71 19.70 -35.51
N GLY A 339 4.17 19.42 -34.28
CA GLY A 339 4.24 20.46 -33.27
C GLY A 339 5.50 20.50 -32.39
N THR A 340 6.60 19.87 -32.75
CA THR A 340 7.82 19.81 -31.91
C THR A 340 8.55 21.15 -31.77
N GLY A 341 8.34 22.08 -32.70
CA GLY A 341 9.09 23.32 -32.78
C GLY A 341 8.98 24.25 -31.55
N PHE A 342 7.90 24.15 -30.76
CA PHE A 342 7.77 24.96 -29.54
C PHE A 342 8.52 24.38 -28.34
N ILE A 343 8.91 23.10 -28.37
CA ILE A 343 9.56 22.41 -27.24
C ILE A 343 10.86 23.12 -26.86
N GLY A 344 11.65 23.53 -27.86
CA GLY A 344 12.89 24.27 -27.64
C GLY A 344 12.71 25.64 -26.97
N TYR A 345 11.49 26.17 -26.86
CA TYR A 345 11.21 27.42 -26.16
C TYR A 345 10.73 27.21 -24.71
N LEU A 346 10.59 25.97 -24.25
CA LEU A 346 10.11 25.69 -22.90
C LEU A 346 11.24 25.89 -21.87
N PRO A 347 11.12 26.85 -20.92
CA PRO A 347 12.16 27.08 -19.92
C PRO A 347 12.12 25.98 -18.83
N ILE A 348 13.27 25.37 -18.57
CA ILE A 348 13.42 24.27 -17.61
C ILE A 348 12.89 24.62 -16.22
N PRO A 349 13.13 25.83 -15.63
CA PRO A 349 12.62 26.16 -14.31
C PRO A 349 11.09 26.11 -14.18
N VAL A 350 10.34 26.50 -15.24
CA VAL A 350 8.87 26.41 -15.25
C VAL A 350 8.42 24.95 -15.23
N LEU A 351 9.05 24.11 -16.05
CA LEU A 351 8.74 22.70 -16.13
C LEU A 351 9.04 21.97 -14.83
N THR A 352 10.16 22.32 -14.21
CA THR A 352 10.57 21.80 -12.89
C THR A 352 9.56 22.17 -11.80
N ALA A 353 9.06 23.41 -11.79
CA ALA A 353 8.02 23.85 -10.88
C ALA A 353 6.72 23.02 -11.04
N ILE A 354 6.36 22.67 -12.28
CA ILE A 354 5.20 21.84 -12.57
C ILE A 354 5.37 20.43 -11.98
N VAL A 355 6.55 19.83 -12.18
CA VAL A 355 6.86 18.50 -11.62
C VAL A 355 6.82 18.51 -10.09
N ILE A 356 7.48 19.47 -9.45
CA ILE A 356 7.49 19.61 -7.98
C ILE A 356 6.06 19.79 -7.44
N SER A 357 5.26 20.66 -8.07
CA SER A 357 3.87 20.88 -7.66
C SER A 357 3.00 19.62 -7.75
N ALA A 358 3.20 18.79 -8.78
CA ALA A 358 2.51 17.53 -8.94
C ALA A 358 2.90 16.54 -7.83
N LEU A 359 4.18 16.35 -7.59
CA LEU A 359 4.72 15.43 -6.59
C LEU A 359 4.33 15.79 -5.16
N LEU A 360 4.31 17.09 -4.80
CA LEU A 360 3.78 17.54 -3.51
C LEU A 360 2.32 17.12 -3.31
N GLY A 361 1.54 17.02 -4.38
CA GLY A 361 0.16 16.55 -4.31
C GLY A 361 0.02 15.02 -4.21
N ALA A 362 1.06 14.27 -4.54
CA ALA A 362 1.09 12.81 -4.50
C ALA A 362 1.65 12.26 -3.17
N THR A 363 2.26 13.10 -2.33
CA THR A 363 2.77 12.68 -1.01
C THR A 363 1.63 12.28 -0.07
N GLU A 364 1.87 11.26 0.74
CA GLU A 364 0.91 10.71 1.71
C GLU A 364 1.13 11.27 3.14
N PHE A 365 1.44 12.58 3.26
CA PHE A 365 1.65 13.20 4.58
C PHE A 365 0.40 13.15 5.48
N GLU A 366 -0.80 13.19 4.90
CA GLU A 366 -2.05 13.04 5.66
C GLU A 366 -2.13 11.67 6.34
N LEU A 367 -1.69 10.61 5.65
CA LEU A 367 -1.57 9.27 6.22
C LEU A 367 -0.56 9.25 7.38
N ALA A 368 0.60 9.89 7.22
CA ALA A 368 1.61 10.00 8.28
C ALA A 368 1.02 10.63 9.56
N VAL A 369 0.28 11.75 9.42
CA VAL A 369 -0.39 12.43 10.54
C VAL A 369 -1.46 11.53 11.19
N ARG A 370 -2.24 10.81 10.39
CA ARG A 370 -3.26 9.86 10.89
C ARG A 370 -2.62 8.71 11.65
N LEU A 371 -1.53 8.14 11.14
CA LEU A 371 -0.78 7.07 11.80
C LEU A 371 -0.19 7.54 13.13
N TRP A 372 0.38 8.75 13.16
CA TRP A 372 0.96 9.33 14.39
C TRP A 372 -0.04 9.42 15.53
N LYS A 373 -1.31 9.69 15.22
CA LYS A 373 -2.40 9.76 16.21
C LYS A 373 -2.97 8.40 16.58
N GLY A 374 -3.02 7.44 15.64
CA GLY A 374 -3.76 6.18 15.78
C GLY A 374 -2.89 4.93 15.99
N SER A 375 -1.66 4.91 15.48
CA SER A 375 -0.80 3.71 15.52
C SER A 375 0.68 4.09 15.56
N ARG A 376 1.29 3.99 16.74
CA ARG A 376 2.73 4.25 16.89
C ARG A 376 3.56 3.31 16.01
N THR A 377 3.23 2.03 15.99
CA THR A 377 3.93 1.03 15.17
C THR A 377 3.80 1.35 13.68
N GLY A 378 2.59 1.68 13.20
CA GLY A 378 2.39 2.11 11.81
C GLY A 378 3.18 3.37 11.47
N SER A 379 3.34 4.32 12.40
CA SER A 379 4.18 5.51 12.21
C SER A 379 5.65 5.15 12.04
N PHE A 380 6.19 4.25 12.87
CA PHE A 380 7.57 3.79 12.74
C PHE A 380 7.82 3.08 11.42
N ILE A 381 6.87 2.28 10.94
CA ILE A 381 6.96 1.60 9.65
C ILE A 381 6.96 2.61 8.51
N PHE A 382 6.04 3.61 8.55
CA PHE A 382 6.00 4.69 7.57
C PHE A 382 7.33 5.45 7.52
N ILE A 383 7.85 5.86 8.67
CA ILE A 383 9.12 6.58 8.79
C ILE A 383 10.28 5.71 8.29
N GLY A 384 10.31 4.43 8.66
CA GLY A 384 11.34 3.49 8.20
C GLY A 384 11.34 3.29 6.70
N ALA A 385 10.16 3.13 6.08
CA ALA A 385 10.02 3.04 4.63
C ALA A 385 10.42 4.35 3.94
N PHE A 386 9.98 5.51 4.46
CA PHE A 386 10.30 6.83 3.96
C PHE A 386 11.81 7.09 3.92
N PHE A 387 12.48 6.96 5.07
CA PHE A 387 13.94 7.15 5.14
C PHE A 387 14.71 6.04 4.45
N GLY A 388 14.17 4.82 4.41
CA GLY A 388 14.74 3.72 3.64
C GLY A 388 14.87 4.08 2.16
N VAL A 389 13.80 4.64 1.56
CA VAL A 389 13.84 5.13 0.17
C VAL A 389 14.82 6.28 0.01
N LEU A 390 14.76 7.25 0.92
CA LEU A 390 15.49 8.52 0.79
C LEU A 390 17.02 8.34 0.94
N MET A 391 17.45 7.43 1.84
CA MET A 391 18.86 7.25 2.20
C MET A 391 19.54 6.05 1.51
N LEU A 392 18.77 5.05 1.14
CA LEU A 392 19.30 3.78 0.60
C LEU A 392 18.76 3.45 -0.80
N GLY A 393 17.98 4.38 -1.36
CA GLY A 393 17.36 4.24 -2.67
C GLY A 393 16.09 3.41 -2.68
N THR A 394 15.41 3.42 -3.82
CA THR A 394 14.06 2.87 -4.00
C THR A 394 13.99 1.38 -3.67
N ILE A 395 14.96 0.57 -4.16
CA ILE A 395 14.96 -0.90 -3.95
C ILE A 395 15.08 -1.24 -2.47
N ASN A 396 16.08 -0.65 -1.80
CA ASN A 396 16.33 -0.93 -0.39
C ASN A 396 15.19 -0.40 0.49
N GLY A 397 14.60 0.75 0.14
CA GLY A 397 13.43 1.29 0.81
C GLY A 397 12.22 0.35 0.77
N VAL A 398 11.92 -0.25 -0.38
CA VAL A 398 10.87 -1.27 -0.52
C VAL A 398 11.18 -2.50 0.34
N LEU A 399 12.41 -3.01 0.26
CA LEU A 399 12.81 -4.19 1.05
C LEU A 399 12.69 -3.94 2.55
N ILE A 400 13.17 -2.79 3.03
CA ILE A 400 13.02 -2.39 4.44
C ILE A 400 11.54 -2.30 4.82
N GLY A 401 10.72 -1.67 3.98
CA GLY A 401 9.29 -1.57 4.21
C GLY A 401 8.62 -2.94 4.32
N ILE A 402 8.93 -3.87 3.42
CA ILE A 402 8.42 -5.23 3.44
C ILE A 402 8.88 -5.97 4.71
N ILE A 403 10.16 -5.90 5.07
CA ILE A 403 10.71 -6.53 6.28
C ILE A 403 10.01 -5.96 7.53
N LEU A 404 9.84 -4.65 7.62
CA LEU A 404 9.14 -4.00 8.74
C LEU A 404 7.67 -4.43 8.81
N SER A 405 6.98 -4.55 7.67
CA SER A 405 5.59 -5.02 7.62
C SER A 405 5.45 -6.46 8.09
N PHE A 406 6.32 -7.36 7.62
CA PHE A 406 6.34 -8.74 8.11
C PHE A 406 6.69 -8.83 9.59
N THR A 407 7.66 -8.04 10.05
CA THR A 407 8.05 -7.98 11.46
C THR A 407 6.87 -7.52 12.33
N GLU A 408 6.15 -6.47 11.92
CA GLU A 408 4.92 -6.04 12.60
C GLU A 408 3.88 -7.16 12.65
N MET A 409 3.62 -7.81 11.52
CA MET A 409 2.65 -8.90 11.43
C MET A 409 3.02 -10.04 12.39
N ILE A 410 4.29 -10.44 12.42
CA ILE A 410 4.79 -11.48 13.31
C ILE A 410 4.64 -11.06 14.78
N ILE A 411 5.09 -9.86 15.16
CA ILE A 411 4.99 -9.34 16.52
C ILE A 411 3.52 -9.25 16.97
N ARG A 412 2.64 -8.73 16.10
CA ARG A 412 1.22 -8.61 16.40
C ARG A 412 0.54 -9.97 16.59
N THR A 413 0.89 -10.94 15.76
CA THR A 413 0.35 -12.30 15.83
C THR A 413 0.95 -13.09 17.01
N SER A 414 2.20 -12.79 17.40
CA SER A 414 2.85 -13.40 18.57
C SER A 414 2.30 -12.91 19.91
N LYS A 415 1.65 -11.73 19.94
CA LYS A 415 1.03 -11.16 21.14
C LYS A 415 -0.47 -10.91 20.89
N PRO A 416 -1.26 -11.97 20.73
CA PRO A 416 -2.69 -11.85 20.44
C PRO A 416 -3.47 -11.27 21.62
N ALA A 417 -4.69 -10.82 21.34
CA ALA A 417 -5.65 -10.48 22.37
C ALA A 417 -5.97 -11.72 23.20
N ARG A 418 -5.89 -11.60 24.50
CA ARG A 418 -6.12 -12.66 25.46
C ARG A 418 -6.58 -12.09 26.78
N CYS A 419 -7.39 -12.84 27.50
CA CYS A 419 -7.93 -12.40 28.79
C CYS A 419 -8.37 -13.58 29.64
N PHE A 420 -8.42 -13.34 30.94
CA PHE A 420 -9.13 -14.21 31.86
C PHE A 420 -10.60 -13.80 31.89
N LEU A 421 -11.47 -14.79 31.86
CA LEU A 421 -12.90 -14.56 31.86
C LEU A 421 -13.48 -14.75 33.27
N GLY A 422 -14.50 -13.98 33.54
CA GLY A 422 -15.31 -14.06 34.74
C GLY A 422 -16.78 -14.09 34.43
N ILE A 423 -17.57 -14.23 35.49
CA ILE A 423 -19.03 -14.21 35.45
C ILE A 423 -19.54 -12.84 35.89
N GLN A 424 -20.53 -12.34 35.17
CA GLN A 424 -21.30 -11.19 35.60
C GLN A 424 -22.61 -11.68 36.22
N PRO A 425 -22.94 -11.27 37.43
CA PRO A 425 -24.21 -11.61 38.04
C PRO A 425 -25.43 -11.29 37.15
N GLY A 426 -26.33 -12.27 36.99
CA GLY A 426 -27.51 -12.11 36.10
C GLY A 426 -27.32 -12.46 34.64
N HIS A 427 -26.08 -12.74 34.19
CA HIS A 427 -25.75 -13.05 32.78
C HIS A 427 -25.31 -14.49 32.61
N GLN A 428 -25.62 -15.08 31.47
CA GLN A 428 -25.15 -16.44 31.10
C GLN A 428 -23.80 -16.45 30.37
N HIS A 429 -23.23 -15.27 30.09
CA HIS A 429 -22.02 -15.12 29.31
C HIS A 429 -20.81 -14.81 30.18
N PHE A 430 -19.67 -15.37 29.82
CA PHE A 430 -18.38 -15.07 30.42
C PHE A 430 -17.75 -13.88 29.71
N ARG A 431 -17.32 -12.87 30.50
CA ARG A 431 -16.71 -11.63 30.00
C ARG A 431 -15.29 -11.44 30.55
N ASP A 432 -14.53 -10.56 29.90
CA ASP A 432 -13.17 -10.21 30.34
C ASP A 432 -13.23 -9.57 31.74
N LEU A 433 -12.45 -10.10 32.66
CA LEU A 433 -12.33 -9.58 34.05
C LEU A 433 -11.91 -8.11 34.12
N ARG A 434 -11.38 -7.56 33.02
CA ARG A 434 -10.96 -6.15 32.93
C ARG A 434 -12.06 -5.20 32.51
N GLU A 435 -13.21 -5.69 32.05
CA GLU A 435 -14.30 -4.85 31.47
C GLU A 435 -15.13 -4.11 32.52
N GLY A 436 -15.05 -4.48 33.79
CA GLY A 436 -15.75 -3.74 34.84
C GLY A 436 -15.73 -4.40 36.21
N SER A 437 -16.10 -3.61 37.23
CA SER A 437 -16.14 -4.05 38.63
C SER A 437 -17.26 -5.07 38.95
N GLN A 438 -18.16 -5.29 38.01
CA GLN A 438 -19.27 -6.25 38.15
C GLN A 438 -18.94 -7.64 37.62
N ILE A 439 -17.74 -7.84 37.03
CA ILE A 439 -17.32 -9.12 36.49
C ILE A 439 -16.39 -9.78 37.51
N HIS A 440 -16.76 -10.95 37.98
CA HIS A 440 -16.08 -11.64 39.04
C HIS A 440 -15.46 -12.96 38.54
N ALA A 441 -14.27 -13.28 39.00
CA ALA A 441 -13.66 -14.56 38.71
C ALA A 441 -14.48 -15.71 39.34
N VAL A 442 -14.49 -16.88 38.69
CA VAL A 442 -15.17 -18.07 39.23
C VAL A 442 -14.26 -18.75 40.27
N GLU A 443 -14.83 -19.09 41.41
CA GLU A 443 -14.08 -19.75 42.48
C GLU A 443 -13.57 -21.14 42.05
N GLY A 444 -12.31 -21.42 42.30
CA GLY A 444 -11.67 -22.70 41.99
C GLY A 444 -11.46 -22.97 40.49
N VAL A 445 -11.76 -22.02 39.58
CA VAL A 445 -11.60 -22.21 38.15
C VAL A 445 -10.89 -21.02 37.51
N LEU A 446 -10.02 -21.36 36.57
CA LEU A 446 -9.36 -20.38 35.69
C LEU A 446 -9.93 -20.52 34.29
N ILE A 447 -10.64 -19.52 33.81
CA ILE A 447 -11.16 -19.48 32.43
C ILE A 447 -10.31 -18.51 31.64
N TYR A 448 -9.66 -18.99 30.58
CA TYR A 448 -8.73 -18.22 29.78
C TYR A 448 -9.15 -18.22 28.32
N ARG A 449 -9.35 -17.05 27.73
CA ARG A 449 -9.63 -16.88 26.31
C ARG A 449 -8.38 -16.46 25.56
N PHE A 450 -8.12 -17.18 24.47
CA PHE A 450 -7.04 -16.90 23.54
C PHE A 450 -7.60 -16.59 22.14
N SER A 451 -7.44 -15.35 21.67
CA SER A 451 -8.12 -14.84 20.47
C SER A 451 -7.21 -14.79 19.25
N SER A 452 -6.57 -15.91 18.92
CA SER A 452 -5.73 -16.06 17.70
C SER A 452 -5.49 -17.54 17.42
N ASN A 453 -5.09 -17.86 16.19
CA ASN A 453 -4.53 -19.17 15.87
C ASN A 453 -3.30 -19.44 16.73
N LEU A 454 -3.15 -20.69 17.15
CA LEU A 454 -2.02 -21.15 17.95
C LEU A 454 -0.87 -21.65 17.06
N PHE A 455 0.32 -21.11 17.27
CA PHE A 455 1.50 -21.50 16.52
C PHE A 455 2.78 -21.29 17.34
N PHE A 456 3.91 -21.71 16.81
CA PHE A 456 5.20 -21.72 17.51
C PHE A 456 5.57 -20.42 18.23
N ALA A 457 5.17 -19.25 17.70
CA ALA A 457 5.55 -17.96 18.25
C ALA A 457 4.63 -17.46 19.39
N ASN A 458 3.42 -18.00 19.56
CA ASN A 458 2.47 -17.56 20.57
C ASN A 458 2.01 -18.64 21.56
N ALA A 459 2.23 -19.92 21.26
CA ALA A 459 1.82 -21.00 22.15
C ALA A 459 2.52 -20.95 23.53
N GLY A 460 3.75 -20.43 23.60
CA GLY A 460 4.46 -20.20 24.86
C GLY A 460 3.79 -19.15 25.74
N VAL A 461 3.17 -18.15 25.14
CA VAL A 461 2.46 -17.08 25.87
C VAL A 461 1.22 -17.63 26.58
N LEU A 462 0.46 -18.52 25.90
CA LEU A 462 -0.70 -19.19 26.50
C LEU A 462 -0.30 -20.00 27.74
N GLN A 463 0.76 -20.78 27.64
CA GLN A 463 1.26 -21.58 28.75
C GLN A 463 1.71 -20.69 29.92
N GLN A 464 2.51 -19.67 29.63
CA GLN A 464 3.06 -18.76 30.64
C GLN A 464 1.96 -17.98 31.39
N ASP A 465 0.96 -17.47 30.67
CA ASP A 465 -0.17 -16.74 31.30
C ASP A 465 -0.96 -17.64 32.25
N ILE A 466 -1.22 -18.89 31.87
CA ILE A 466 -1.94 -19.85 32.71
C ILE A 466 -1.09 -20.20 33.94
N GLU A 467 0.18 -20.53 33.78
CA GLU A 467 1.10 -20.87 34.89
C GLU A 467 1.21 -19.73 35.88
N GLN A 468 1.42 -18.49 35.40
CA GLN A 468 1.50 -17.31 36.27
C GLN A 468 0.23 -17.06 37.08
N GLU A 469 -0.93 -17.24 36.45
CA GLU A 469 -2.21 -17.00 37.13
C GLU A 469 -2.54 -18.13 38.13
N LEU A 470 -2.11 -19.37 37.87
CA LEU A 470 -2.19 -20.48 38.83
C LEU A 470 -1.38 -20.19 40.06
N GLU A 471 -0.14 -19.70 39.91
CA GLU A 471 0.71 -19.32 41.04
C GLU A 471 0.09 -18.17 41.88
N ARG A 472 -0.52 -17.20 41.17
CA ARG A 472 -1.12 -16.02 41.81
C ARG A 472 -2.38 -16.35 42.63
N ARG A 473 -3.28 -17.19 42.09
CA ARG A 473 -4.57 -17.46 42.74
C ARG A 473 -4.51 -18.59 43.75
N GLY A 474 -3.66 -19.60 43.52
CA GLY A 474 -3.69 -20.83 44.30
C GLY A 474 -5.07 -21.54 44.23
N ASN A 475 -5.19 -22.68 44.81
CA ASN A 475 -6.46 -23.42 45.01
C ASN A 475 -7.36 -23.55 43.75
N ILE A 476 -6.76 -23.66 42.54
CA ILE A 476 -7.48 -23.87 41.30
C ILE A 476 -7.67 -25.38 41.08
N LYS A 477 -8.91 -25.79 40.78
CA LYS A 477 -9.28 -27.19 40.53
C LYS A 477 -9.39 -27.50 39.03
N ALA A 478 -9.68 -26.47 38.21
CA ALA A 478 -9.81 -26.63 36.76
C ALA A 478 -9.34 -25.38 36.01
N VAL A 479 -8.72 -25.63 34.84
CA VAL A 479 -8.38 -24.61 33.84
C VAL A 479 -9.22 -24.88 32.59
N ILE A 480 -9.92 -23.86 32.13
CA ILE A 480 -10.78 -23.91 30.93
C ILE A 480 -10.20 -22.97 29.89
N LEU A 481 -9.75 -23.51 28.77
CA LEU A 481 -9.32 -22.74 27.60
C LEU A 481 -10.54 -22.48 26.72
N ASP A 482 -10.98 -21.25 26.62
CA ASP A 482 -11.93 -20.80 25.62
C ASP A 482 -11.21 -20.64 24.29
N ALA A 483 -11.49 -21.59 23.37
CA ALA A 483 -10.89 -21.70 22.06
C ALA A 483 -11.74 -21.06 20.94
N SER A 484 -12.73 -20.20 21.28
CA SER A 484 -13.59 -19.54 20.29
C SER A 484 -12.81 -18.71 19.26
N GLY A 485 -11.66 -18.16 19.66
CA GLY A 485 -10.75 -17.41 18.79
C GLY A 485 -9.67 -18.27 18.11
N ILE A 486 -9.61 -19.59 18.37
CA ILE A 486 -8.57 -20.48 17.84
C ILE A 486 -9.11 -21.22 16.61
N GLY A 487 -8.79 -20.70 15.42
CA GLY A 487 -9.20 -21.32 14.15
C GLY A 487 -8.28 -22.45 13.69
N SER A 488 -7.01 -22.45 14.12
CA SER A 488 -6.02 -23.47 13.74
C SER A 488 -4.88 -23.54 14.75
N MET A 489 -4.14 -24.68 14.73
CA MET A 489 -2.90 -24.85 15.48
C MET A 489 -1.82 -25.54 14.64
N ASP A 490 -0.56 -25.25 14.93
CA ASP A 490 0.58 -25.98 14.37
C ASP A 490 1.07 -27.08 15.33
N ILE A 491 2.06 -27.86 14.86
CA ILE A 491 2.60 -29.00 15.63
C ILE A 491 3.23 -28.53 16.95
N THR A 492 3.94 -27.39 16.94
CA THR A 492 4.60 -26.86 18.15
C THR A 492 3.58 -26.42 19.20
N ALA A 493 2.46 -25.84 18.74
CA ALA A 493 1.36 -25.46 19.63
C ALA A 493 0.66 -26.69 20.21
N ALA A 494 0.47 -27.74 19.41
CA ALA A 494 -0.09 -29.01 19.88
C ALA A 494 0.79 -29.65 20.97
N ASP A 495 2.11 -29.70 20.75
CA ASP A 495 3.07 -30.20 21.73
C ASP A 495 3.04 -29.38 23.03
N ARG A 496 2.92 -28.06 22.94
CA ARG A 496 2.80 -27.17 24.11
C ARG A 496 1.51 -27.39 24.89
N ILE A 497 0.38 -27.59 24.22
CA ILE A 497 -0.89 -27.93 24.87
C ILE A 497 -0.79 -29.31 25.55
N GLU A 498 -0.13 -30.27 24.95
CA GLU A 498 0.13 -31.58 25.53
C GLU A 498 0.96 -31.50 26.80
N ILE A 499 2.04 -30.69 26.78
CA ILE A 499 2.90 -30.45 27.94
C ILE A 499 2.10 -29.78 29.08
N LEU A 500 1.33 -28.73 28.75
CA LEU A 500 0.47 -28.04 29.70
C LEU A 500 -0.56 -28.99 30.31
N TYR A 501 -1.23 -29.81 29.49
CA TYR A 501 -2.20 -30.80 29.94
C TYR A 501 -1.60 -31.80 30.95
N LYS A 502 -0.40 -32.34 30.66
CA LYS A 502 0.28 -33.27 31.53
C LYS A 502 0.70 -32.62 32.86
N SER A 503 1.28 -31.41 32.78
CA SER A 503 1.67 -30.65 33.96
C SER A 503 0.50 -30.36 34.89
N LEU A 504 -0.65 -29.95 34.35
CA LEU A 504 -1.86 -29.69 35.11
C LEU A 504 -2.44 -30.97 35.72
N LYS A 505 -2.42 -32.09 34.97
CA LYS A 505 -2.89 -33.39 35.43
C LYS A 505 -2.03 -33.92 36.61
N GLU A 506 -0.71 -33.73 36.57
CA GLU A 506 0.21 -34.06 37.66
C GLU A 506 -0.08 -33.25 38.93
N GLN A 507 -0.51 -32.00 38.78
CA GLN A 507 -0.93 -31.12 39.88
C GLN A 507 -2.37 -31.40 40.37
N GLY A 508 -3.08 -32.37 39.79
CA GLY A 508 -4.48 -32.65 40.10
C GLY A 508 -5.48 -31.62 39.54
N ILE A 509 -5.04 -30.75 38.64
CA ILE A 509 -5.86 -29.71 38.02
C ILE A 509 -6.45 -30.26 36.71
N ARG A 510 -7.77 -30.17 36.55
CA ARG A 510 -8.43 -30.58 35.32
C ARG A 510 -8.25 -29.54 34.24
N PHE A 511 -7.99 -29.97 33.01
CA PHE A 511 -7.86 -29.06 31.86
C PHE A 511 -8.96 -29.31 30.82
N TYR A 512 -9.60 -28.26 30.35
CA TYR A 512 -10.64 -28.33 29.34
C TYR A 512 -10.40 -27.35 28.20
N ILE A 513 -10.69 -27.75 26.96
CA ILE A 513 -10.76 -26.91 25.76
C ILE A 513 -12.23 -26.80 25.36
N THR A 514 -12.73 -25.55 25.28
CA THR A 514 -14.16 -25.27 25.04
C THR A 514 -14.37 -24.31 23.88
N GLU A 515 -15.63 -24.10 23.46
CA GLU A 515 -16.05 -23.14 22.42
C GLU A 515 -15.30 -23.33 21.08
N HIS A 516 -14.77 -24.49 20.82
CA HIS A 516 -13.92 -24.81 19.68
C HIS A 516 -14.72 -25.07 18.40
N ILE A 517 -14.11 -24.81 17.24
CA ILE A 517 -14.64 -25.16 15.92
C ILE A 517 -14.32 -26.63 15.58
N ALA A 518 -15.11 -27.23 14.67
CA ALA A 518 -14.93 -28.63 14.26
C ALA A 518 -13.54 -28.91 13.65
N ASP A 519 -13.01 -27.95 12.89
CA ASP A 519 -11.69 -28.05 12.24
C ASP A 519 -10.56 -28.18 13.27
N LEU A 520 -10.69 -27.56 14.44
CA LEU A 520 -9.71 -27.68 15.50
C LEU A 520 -9.60 -29.11 16.03
N ASN A 521 -10.72 -29.81 16.19
CA ASN A 521 -10.75 -31.22 16.58
C ASN A 521 -10.06 -32.12 15.56
N GLU A 522 -10.26 -31.86 14.26
CA GLU A 522 -9.60 -32.61 13.20
C GLU A 522 -8.08 -32.37 13.23
N GLN A 523 -7.65 -31.13 13.43
CA GLN A 523 -6.24 -30.80 13.58
C GLN A 523 -5.62 -31.45 14.81
N MET A 524 -6.29 -31.43 15.97
CA MET A 524 -5.82 -32.12 17.18
C MET A 524 -5.56 -33.60 16.93
N ARG A 525 -6.45 -34.29 16.18
CA ARG A 525 -6.27 -35.70 15.81
C ARG A 525 -5.04 -35.88 14.90
N LYS A 526 -4.90 -35.04 13.88
CA LYS A 526 -3.78 -35.09 12.91
C LYS A 526 -2.42 -34.78 13.55
N LEU A 527 -2.41 -33.90 14.56
CA LEU A 527 -1.20 -33.43 15.25
C LEU A 527 -0.82 -34.30 16.48
N GLY A 528 -1.53 -35.41 16.72
CA GLY A 528 -1.15 -36.39 17.74
C GLY A 528 -1.78 -36.18 19.12
N ILE A 529 -2.49 -35.09 19.37
CA ILE A 529 -3.17 -34.80 20.65
C ILE A 529 -4.65 -35.16 20.67
N GLY A 530 -5.10 -36.03 19.73
CA GLY A 530 -6.49 -36.48 19.65
C GLY A 530 -6.98 -37.31 20.85
N HIS A 531 -6.08 -37.82 21.69
CA HIS A 531 -6.43 -38.52 22.93
C HIS A 531 -7.07 -37.58 23.95
N LEU A 532 -6.77 -36.27 23.97
CA LEU A 532 -7.44 -35.28 24.82
C LEU A 532 -8.96 -35.27 24.59
N ILE A 533 -9.40 -35.48 23.34
CA ILE A 533 -10.82 -35.56 23.00
C ILE A 533 -11.43 -36.85 23.63
N LYS A 534 -10.71 -37.99 23.58
CA LYS A 534 -11.15 -39.25 24.15
C LYS A 534 -11.16 -39.25 25.67
N GLU A 535 -10.20 -38.58 26.29
CA GLU A 535 -10.09 -38.42 27.75
C GLU A 535 -11.11 -37.42 28.31
N GLY A 536 -11.88 -36.76 27.44
CA GLY A 536 -12.92 -35.83 27.88
C GLY A 536 -12.42 -34.41 28.20
N ALA A 537 -11.19 -34.06 27.80
CA ALA A 537 -10.66 -32.73 27.97
C ALA A 537 -11.25 -31.70 26.97
N VAL A 538 -12.02 -32.14 25.98
CA VAL A 538 -12.66 -31.23 25.03
C VAL A 538 -14.18 -31.22 25.28
N ARG A 539 -14.73 -30.03 25.51
CA ARG A 539 -16.15 -29.79 25.80
C ARG A 539 -16.71 -28.72 24.86
N ARG A 540 -18.02 -28.78 24.62
CA ARG A 540 -18.67 -27.89 23.67
C ARG A 540 -18.76 -26.47 24.17
N THR A 541 -19.06 -26.32 25.47
CA THR A 541 -19.25 -25.00 26.11
C THR A 541 -18.47 -24.91 27.41
N ILE A 542 -18.21 -23.68 27.86
CA ILE A 542 -17.59 -23.40 29.17
C ILE A 542 -18.46 -23.98 30.29
N LEU A 543 -19.79 -23.86 30.18
CA LEU A 543 -20.71 -24.39 31.19
C LEU A 543 -20.62 -25.92 31.33
N ALA A 544 -20.48 -26.65 30.22
CA ALA A 544 -20.27 -28.11 30.25
C ALA A 544 -18.96 -28.48 30.95
N ALA A 545 -17.90 -27.72 30.72
CA ALA A 545 -16.62 -27.92 31.41
C ALA A 545 -16.70 -27.60 32.91
N LEU A 546 -17.43 -26.56 33.30
CA LEU A 546 -17.68 -26.23 34.70
C LEU A 546 -18.45 -27.34 35.44
N HIS A 547 -19.51 -27.86 34.81
CA HIS A 547 -20.28 -28.99 35.33
C HIS A 547 -19.37 -30.21 35.56
N ASP A 548 -18.57 -30.58 34.56
CA ASP A 548 -17.62 -31.69 34.67
C ASP A 548 -16.52 -31.47 35.72
N ALA A 549 -16.18 -30.20 35.99
CA ALA A 549 -15.28 -29.83 37.07
C ALA A 549 -15.94 -29.92 38.46
N GLY A 550 -17.23 -30.27 38.55
CA GLY A 550 -17.99 -30.36 39.78
C GLY A 550 -18.53 -29.02 40.29
N ILE A 551 -18.66 -28.05 39.39
CA ILE A 551 -19.21 -26.72 39.70
C ILE A 551 -20.56 -26.59 39.02
N GLU A 552 -21.62 -27.00 39.74
CA GLU A 552 -22.98 -26.95 39.22
C GLU A 552 -23.51 -25.50 39.10
N GLN A 553 -23.06 -24.62 39.97
CA GLN A 553 -23.34 -23.18 39.92
C GLN A 553 -22.04 -22.42 40.07
N PRO A 554 -21.60 -21.70 39.04
CA PRO A 554 -20.38 -20.90 39.12
C PRO A 554 -20.59 -19.76 40.13
N CYS A 555 -19.82 -19.79 41.22
CA CYS A 555 -19.86 -18.77 42.25
C CYS A 555 -18.73 -17.76 41.99
N PRO A 556 -19.04 -16.46 41.89
CA PRO A 556 -17.99 -15.46 41.72
C PRO A 556 -17.13 -15.33 42.99
N LEU A 557 -15.82 -15.09 42.79
CA LEU A 557 -14.91 -14.64 43.84
C LEU A 557 -15.19 -13.17 44.19
N ASP A 558 -15.09 -12.81 45.45
CA ASP A 558 -15.22 -11.42 45.95
C ASP A 558 -16.56 -10.74 45.65
N ILE A 559 -17.65 -11.46 45.82
CA ILE A 559 -19.00 -10.89 45.72
C ILE A 559 -19.45 -10.30 47.06
N PRO A 560 -20.09 -9.13 47.08
CA PRO A 560 -20.74 -8.62 48.29
C PRO A 560 -21.79 -9.59 48.84
N GLU A 561 -21.92 -9.70 50.16
CA GLU A 561 -22.86 -10.64 50.80
C GLU A 561 -24.32 -10.51 50.29
N GLU A 562 -24.77 -9.29 49.97
CA GLU A 562 -26.09 -9.03 49.40
C GLU A 562 -26.33 -9.73 48.04
N ASP A 563 -25.29 -9.81 47.21
CA ASP A 563 -25.39 -10.46 45.90
C ASP A 563 -25.22 -11.97 46.01
N LEU A 564 -24.54 -12.48 47.01
CA LEU A 564 -24.42 -13.91 47.32
C LEU A 564 -25.78 -14.55 47.62
N GLU A 565 -26.71 -13.82 48.28
CA GLU A 565 -28.06 -14.27 48.52
C GLU A 565 -28.92 -14.37 47.25
N LYS A 566 -28.71 -13.47 46.27
CA LYS A 566 -29.36 -13.53 44.96
C LYS A 566 -28.90 -14.74 44.18
N LEU A 567 -27.61 -15.10 44.23
CA LEU A 567 -27.03 -16.32 43.65
C LEU A 567 -27.68 -17.59 44.21
N LYS A 568 -27.84 -17.67 45.54
CA LYS A 568 -28.47 -18.81 46.22
C LYS A 568 -29.94 -18.98 45.85
N ARG A 569 -30.64 -17.90 45.47
CA ARG A 569 -32.07 -17.91 45.08
C ARG A 569 -32.32 -18.27 43.62
N ARG A 570 -31.32 -18.64 42.80
CA ARG A 570 -31.44 -18.89 41.36
C ARG A 570 -31.80 -17.67 40.50
N GLU A 571 -31.91 -16.48 41.06
CA GLU A 571 -32.22 -15.23 40.32
C GLU A 571 -31.06 -14.76 39.44
N TYR A 572 -29.85 -15.32 39.64
CA TYR A 572 -28.63 -14.97 38.93
C TYR A 572 -28.59 -15.39 37.45
N PHE A 573 -29.40 -16.37 37.09
CA PHE A 573 -29.49 -16.87 35.70
C PHE A 573 -30.85 -16.56 35.05
N SER A 574 -31.79 -15.92 35.77
CA SER A 574 -32.95 -15.32 35.15
C SER A 574 -32.48 -14.08 34.37
N LEU A 575 -32.78 -14.02 33.08
CA LEU A 575 -32.54 -12.83 32.28
C LEU A 575 -33.12 -11.61 33.02
N PRO A 576 -32.31 -10.65 33.46
CA PRO A 576 -32.84 -9.35 33.83
C PRO A 576 -33.47 -8.76 32.57
N ALA A 577 -34.43 -7.90 32.75
CA ALA A 577 -35.01 -7.11 31.68
C ALA A 577 -33.92 -6.16 31.11
N GLU A 578 -33.02 -6.72 30.28
CA GLU A 578 -31.91 -6.02 29.62
C GLU A 578 -32.33 -5.44 28.28
N GLU A 579 -33.55 -4.97 28.17
CA GLU A 579 -33.95 -4.22 26.98
C GLU A 579 -33.27 -2.83 26.89
N GLU A 580 -32.89 -2.23 28.03
CA GLU A 580 -32.26 -0.89 28.02
C GLU A 580 -30.78 -0.90 27.61
N ASN A 581 -29.97 -1.85 28.09
CA ASN A 581 -28.54 -1.88 27.75
C ASN A 581 -28.27 -2.33 26.32
N THR A 582 -29.07 -3.22 25.75
CA THR A 582 -28.98 -3.63 24.34
C THR A 582 -29.35 -2.49 23.39
N LEU A 583 -30.28 -1.63 23.77
CA LEU A 583 -30.68 -0.45 23.00
C LEU A 583 -29.60 0.64 23.02
N GLU A 584 -28.92 0.86 24.15
CA GLU A 584 -27.78 1.80 24.22
C GLU A 584 -26.56 1.30 23.45
N GLU A 585 -26.22 0.00 23.52
CA GLU A 585 -25.16 -0.58 22.69
C GLU A 585 -25.50 -0.53 21.18
N PHE A 586 -26.76 -0.72 20.83
CA PHE A 586 -27.23 -0.62 19.44
C PHE A 586 -27.25 0.84 18.97
N ALA A 587 -27.63 1.79 19.81
CA ALA A 587 -27.58 3.21 19.52
C ALA A 587 -26.15 3.69 19.30
N TRP A 588 -25.20 3.20 20.10
CA TRP A 588 -23.77 3.49 19.92
C TRP A 588 -23.21 2.92 18.61
N ALA A 589 -23.64 1.71 18.20
CA ALA A 589 -23.13 1.05 16.99
C ALA A 589 -23.79 1.55 15.69
N PHE A 590 -25.06 1.94 15.71
CA PHE A 590 -25.87 2.20 14.51
C PHE A 590 -26.55 3.59 14.49
N GLY A 591 -26.44 4.37 15.56
CA GLY A 591 -27.02 5.70 15.72
C GLY A 591 -28.49 5.67 16.19
N ASP A 592 -28.90 6.76 16.87
CA ASP A 592 -30.21 6.90 17.51
C ASP A 592 -31.43 6.73 16.56
N ASP A 593 -31.25 7.02 15.28
CA ASP A 593 -32.33 6.89 14.28
C ASP A 593 -32.64 5.42 13.94
N ALA A 594 -31.63 4.54 13.97
CA ALA A 594 -31.82 3.11 13.77
C ALA A 594 -32.54 2.45 14.95
N VAL A 595 -32.28 2.89 16.17
CA VAL A 595 -32.95 2.42 17.38
C VAL A 595 -34.43 2.76 17.35
N LYS A 596 -34.79 4.02 17.02
CA LYS A 596 -36.17 4.46 16.87
C LYS A 596 -36.98 3.70 15.82
N GLU A 597 -36.33 3.31 14.71
CA GLU A 597 -36.97 2.52 13.66
C GLU A 597 -37.21 1.06 14.11
N ILE A 598 -36.28 0.49 14.89
CA ILE A 598 -36.43 -0.85 15.48
C ILE A 598 -37.54 -0.85 16.54
N GLU A 599 -37.58 0.12 17.47
CA GLU A 599 -38.64 0.27 18.45
C GLU A 599 -40.03 0.37 17.81
N LYS A 600 -40.14 1.16 16.73
CA LYS A 600 -41.38 1.31 15.98
C LYS A 600 -41.86 0.01 15.34
N ARG A 601 -40.91 -0.81 14.80
CA ARG A 601 -41.21 -2.14 14.24
C ARG A 601 -41.60 -3.15 15.31
N VAL A 602 -40.88 -3.19 16.43
CA VAL A 602 -41.19 -4.09 17.56
C VAL A 602 -42.54 -3.77 18.13
N LEU A 603 -42.86 -2.48 18.38
CA LEU A 603 -44.19 -2.03 18.84
C LEU A 603 -45.31 -2.36 17.83
N SER A 604 -45.02 -2.33 16.53
CA SER A 604 -46.00 -2.73 15.51
C SER A 604 -46.27 -4.25 15.50
N ILE A 605 -45.26 -5.06 15.76
CA ILE A 605 -45.36 -6.52 15.84
C ILE A 605 -46.11 -6.92 17.12
N VAL A 606 -45.80 -6.29 18.26
CA VAL A 606 -46.51 -6.54 19.53
C VAL A 606 -47.98 -6.14 19.44
N LYS A 607 -48.33 -5.07 18.72
CA LYS A 607 -49.74 -4.68 18.45
C LYS A 607 -50.47 -5.60 17.48
N GLN A 608 -49.78 -6.43 16.71
CA GLN A 608 -50.39 -7.44 15.82
C GLN A 608 -50.59 -8.80 16.51
N ILE A 609 -49.94 -9.02 17.65
CA ILE A 609 -50.04 -10.26 18.44
C ILE A 609 -51.10 -10.14 19.56
N HIS A 610 -51.53 -8.94 19.90
CA HIS A 610 -52.69 -8.64 20.76
C HIS A 610 -53.84 -8.14 19.92
#